data_3e42a8c61140651ca2bfdaee138d1bbe
#
_entry.id   3e42a8c61140651ca2bfdaee138d1bbe
#
_cell.length_a   1.000
_cell.length_b   1.000
_cell.length_c   1.000
_cell.angle_alpha   90.00
_cell.angle_beta   90.00
_cell.angle_gamma   90.00
#
_symmetry.space_group_name_H-M   'P 1'
#
loop_
_entity.id
_entity.type
_entity.pdbx_description
1 polymer ?
#
loop_
_entity_poly.entity_id
_entity_poly.type
_entity_poly.pdbx_seq_one_letter_code
_entity_poly.pdbx_strand_id
1 'polypeptide(L)'
;PFFDTEDDHPSPKMPVAQPQWVGEDEAVLLCDEFDVWKFSPDGRSAVNLTGGKGRSSEVVFRPVDFVPRSNPLLYSSIFTYPEKGPVELSAFCRKDSRNGFGSVDVKRPSRFSYELSGKSFSSVRRAPQGATLSFAMGDFRNPMDLYVSTTGKMKDARKLTSINPQQADYRWGDVQLVHWKAY
;
A
#
# COMPACT_ATOMS: atom_id res chain seq x y z
N PRO A 1 -6.26 0.11 18.37
CA PRO A 1 -7.40 0.93 17.98
C PRO A 1 -7.51 1.01 16.45
N PHE A 2 -8.74 1.19 15.94
CA PHE A 2 -9.04 1.34 14.51
C PHE A 2 -9.20 2.82 14.10
N PHE A 3 -8.80 3.72 14.95
CA PHE A 3 -8.78 5.17 14.71
C PHE A 3 -7.34 5.69 14.86
N ASP A 4 -7.09 6.88 14.31
CA ASP A 4 -5.80 7.55 14.43
C ASP A 4 -5.58 7.99 15.88
N THR A 5 -4.54 7.45 16.52
CA THR A 5 -4.19 7.75 17.91
C THR A 5 -3.38 9.04 18.04
N GLU A 6 -2.78 9.51 16.95
CA GLU A 6 -1.95 10.72 16.91
C GLU A 6 -2.76 11.96 16.51
N ASP A 7 -4.02 11.78 16.08
CA ASP A 7 -4.91 12.90 15.76
C ASP A 7 -5.25 13.71 17.01
N ASP A 8 -4.85 14.96 17.04
CA ASP A 8 -5.04 15.93 18.13
C ASP A 8 -6.17 16.94 17.87
N HIS A 9 -6.92 16.79 16.76
CA HIS A 9 -8.03 17.68 16.48
C HIS A 9 -9.18 17.49 17.50
N PRO A 10 -9.87 18.58 17.89
CA PRO A 10 -10.99 18.52 18.81
C PRO A 10 -12.27 18.01 18.11
N SER A 11 -12.23 16.83 17.56
CA SER A 11 -13.31 16.16 16.85
C SER A 11 -13.37 14.68 17.23
N PRO A 12 -14.48 13.97 16.98
CA PRO A 12 -14.52 12.52 17.14
C PRO A 12 -13.44 11.84 16.30
N LYS A 13 -12.76 10.87 16.90
CA LYS A 13 -11.70 10.11 16.22
C LYS A 13 -12.26 9.37 15.00
N MET A 14 -11.65 9.60 13.86
CA MET A 14 -12.05 8.97 12.61
C MET A 14 -11.31 7.64 12.39
N PRO A 15 -11.92 6.66 11.72
CA PRO A 15 -11.23 5.45 11.29
C PRO A 15 -10.02 5.77 10.42
N VAL A 16 -8.91 5.04 10.62
CA VAL A 16 -7.67 5.24 9.84
C VAL A 16 -7.81 4.87 8.36
N ALA A 17 -8.83 4.12 7.99
CA ALA A 17 -9.14 3.76 6.60
C ALA A 17 -10.63 3.41 6.46
N GLN A 18 -11.13 3.52 5.23
CA GLN A 18 -12.48 3.09 4.91
C GLN A 18 -12.60 1.56 4.95
N PRO A 19 -13.70 1.00 5.47
CA PRO A 19 -13.99 -0.43 5.39
C PRO A 19 -14.04 -0.91 3.95
N GLN A 20 -13.60 -2.15 3.71
CA GLN A 20 -13.63 -2.76 2.38
C GLN A 20 -14.29 -4.14 2.46
N TRP A 21 -15.22 -4.41 1.57
CA TRP A 21 -15.88 -5.72 1.50
C TRP A 21 -15.03 -6.75 0.74
N VAL A 22 -15.20 -8.01 1.10
CA VAL A 22 -14.64 -9.18 0.41
C VAL A 22 -15.78 -10.10 0.02
N GLY A 23 -15.85 -10.47 -1.26
CA GLY A 23 -16.99 -11.21 -1.77
C GLY A 23 -18.28 -10.39 -1.72
N GLU A 24 -19.42 -11.03 -1.84
CA GLU A 24 -20.72 -10.33 -1.78
C GLU A 24 -21.11 -9.96 -0.36
N ASP A 25 -20.72 -10.67 0.67
CA ASP A 25 -20.92 -10.35 2.10
C ASP A 25 -20.08 -11.29 2.99
N GLU A 26 -18.95 -11.79 2.48
CA GLU A 26 -18.21 -12.83 3.17
C GLU A 26 -17.36 -12.31 4.32
N ALA A 27 -16.81 -11.11 4.16
CA ALA A 27 -15.99 -10.48 5.18
C ALA A 27 -15.86 -8.98 4.97
N VAL A 28 -15.45 -8.29 6.04
CA VAL A 28 -15.09 -6.88 6.03
C VAL A 28 -13.61 -6.76 6.39
N LEU A 29 -12.86 -6.01 5.59
CA LEU A 29 -11.51 -5.58 5.93
C LEU A 29 -11.56 -4.26 6.66
N LEU A 30 -10.94 -4.22 7.83
CA LEU A 30 -10.72 -3.01 8.62
C LEU A 30 -9.22 -2.84 8.84
N CYS A 31 -8.78 -1.61 8.96
CA CYS A 31 -7.38 -1.31 9.29
C CYS A 31 -7.30 -0.74 10.70
N ASP A 32 -6.39 -1.25 11.50
CA ASP A 32 -5.90 -0.49 12.64
C ASP A 32 -4.78 0.45 12.20
N GLU A 33 -4.08 1.04 13.13
CA GLU A 33 -3.01 1.99 12.83
C GLU A 33 -1.95 1.43 11.88
N PHE A 34 -1.61 0.14 11.97
CA PHE A 34 -0.56 -0.52 11.18
C PHE A 34 -1.06 -1.67 10.32
N ASP A 35 -1.94 -2.49 10.88
CA ASP A 35 -2.27 -3.81 10.37
C ASP A 35 -3.64 -3.85 9.68
N VAL A 36 -3.84 -4.87 8.84
CA VAL A 36 -5.12 -5.15 8.16
C VAL A 36 -5.77 -6.35 8.81
N TRP A 37 -7.04 -6.21 9.13
CA TRP A 37 -7.86 -7.21 9.81
C TRP A 37 -9.03 -7.65 8.94
N LYS A 38 -9.35 -8.92 9.02
CA LYS A 38 -10.58 -9.48 8.46
C LYS A 38 -11.57 -9.76 9.58
N PHE A 39 -12.78 -9.26 9.44
CA PHE A 39 -13.91 -9.54 10.33
C PHE A 39 -14.99 -10.32 9.59
N SER A 40 -15.67 -11.23 10.32
CA SER A 40 -16.94 -11.75 9.85
C SER A 40 -18.01 -10.65 9.94
N PRO A 41 -19.03 -10.66 9.03
CA PRO A 41 -20.07 -9.62 9.04
C PRO A 41 -20.88 -9.54 10.35
N ASP A 42 -20.98 -10.66 11.07
CA ASP A 42 -21.64 -10.73 12.38
C ASP A 42 -20.74 -10.29 13.55
N GLY A 43 -19.50 -9.89 13.27
CA GLY A 43 -18.54 -9.42 14.27
C GLY A 43 -17.96 -10.50 15.20
N ARG A 44 -18.30 -11.77 15.02
CA ARG A 44 -17.89 -12.87 15.92
C ARG A 44 -16.45 -13.34 15.70
N SER A 45 -15.89 -13.05 14.54
CA SER A 45 -14.54 -13.48 14.18
C SER A 45 -13.71 -12.30 13.70
N ALA A 46 -12.47 -12.22 14.18
CA ALA A 46 -11.48 -11.25 13.76
C ALA A 46 -10.13 -11.95 13.54
N VAL A 47 -9.51 -11.71 12.39
CA VAL A 47 -8.20 -12.28 12.03
C VAL A 47 -7.28 -11.17 11.55
N ASN A 48 -6.12 -11.01 12.18
CA ASN A 48 -5.08 -10.12 11.67
C ASN A 48 -4.42 -10.74 10.46
N LEU A 49 -4.71 -10.20 9.25
CA LEU A 49 -4.19 -10.74 7.99
C LEU A 49 -2.70 -10.50 7.80
N THR A 50 -2.17 -9.44 8.39
CA THR A 50 -0.75 -9.07 8.33
C THR A 50 0.06 -9.65 9.51
N GLY A 51 -0.61 -10.41 10.38
CA GLY A 51 0.03 -11.17 11.47
C GLY A 51 0.76 -10.30 12.49
N GLY A 52 0.35 -9.03 12.67
CA GLY A 52 0.99 -8.06 13.56
C GLY A 52 2.34 -7.55 13.07
N LYS A 53 2.71 -7.88 11.83
CA LYS A 53 3.95 -7.40 11.22
C LYS A 53 3.97 -5.88 11.06
N GLY A 54 2.82 -5.27 10.77
CA GLY A 54 2.71 -3.84 10.65
C GLY A 54 3.19 -3.14 11.93
N ARG A 55 2.60 -3.47 13.05
CA ARG A 55 2.95 -2.90 14.34
C ARG A 55 4.38 -3.24 14.78
N SER A 56 4.81 -4.49 14.63
CA SER A 56 6.14 -4.92 15.06
C SER A 56 7.29 -4.33 14.25
N SER A 57 7.03 -3.90 13.00
CA SER A 57 8.03 -3.32 12.10
C SER A 57 7.79 -1.85 11.78
N GLU A 58 6.80 -1.21 12.43
CA GLU A 58 6.35 0.17 12.19
C GLU A 58 6.00 0.43 10.70
N VAL A 59 5.40 -0.59 10.06
CA VAL A 59 4.96 -0.52 8.66
C VAL A 59 3.44 -0.45 8.60
N VAL A 60 2.94 0.63 8.03
CA VAL A 60 1.51 0.86 7.82
C VAL A 60 1.08 0.14 6.54
N PHE A 61 0.15 -0.81 6.68
CA PHE A 61 -0.46 -1.51 5.53
C PHE A 61 -1.87 -1.00 5.29
N ARG A 62 -2.20 -0.74 4.01
CA ARG A 62 -3.55 -0.33 3.58
C ARG A 62 -3.96 -1.10 2.34
N PRO A 63 -5.18 -1.67 2.32
CA PRO A 63 -5.72 -2.28 1.12
C PRO A 63 -5.82 -1.27 -0.01
N VAL A 64 -5.41 -1.67 -1.22
CA VAL A 64 -5.43 -0.85 -2.42
C VAL A 64 -5.95 -1.65 -3.61
N ASP A 65 -6.58 -0.97 -4.56
CA ASP A 65 -7.01 -1.61 -5.80
C ASP A 65 -6.03 -1.27 -6.92
N PHE A 66 -5.17 -2.23 -7.26
CA PHE A 66 -4.25 -2.10 -8.39
C PHE A 66 -4.87 -2.54 -9.72
N VAL A 67 -6.03 -3.19 -9.70
CA VAL A 67 -6.77 -3.57 -10.90
C VAL A 67 -7.80 -2.49 -11.20
N PRO A 68 -7.71 -1.75 -12.32
CA PRO A 68 -8.70 -0.75 -12.67
C PRO A 68 -10.07 -1.40 -12.83
N ARG A 69 -11.01 -1.05 -11.96
CA ARG A 69 -12.41 -1.51 -12.08
C ARG A 69 -13.18 -0.53 -12.95
N SER A 70 -14.03 -1.06 -13.79
CA SER A 70 -14.56 -0.43 -14.99
C SER A 70 -15.66 0.63 -14.75
N ASN A 71 -15.62 1.41 -13.68
CA ASN A 71 -16.52 2.55 -13.56
C ASN A 71 -15.78 3.82 -13.10
N PRO A 72 -15.25 4.61 -14.05
CA PRO A 72 -14.55 5.86 -13.74
C PRO A 72 -15.46 6.96 -13.19
N LEU A 73 -16.78 6.78 -13.20
CA LEU A 73 -17.74 7.76 -12.70
C LEU A 73 -18.08 7.58 -11.21
N LEU A 74 -17.72 6.46 -10.62
CA LEU A 74 -17.87 6.26 -9.18
C LEU A 74 -16.54 6.66 -8.50
N TYR A 75 -16.48 7.89 -8.03
CA TYR A 75 -15.44 8.38 -7.10
C TYR A 75 -15.51 7.68 -5.72
N SER A 76 -15.88 6.43 -5.68
CA SER A 76 -15.94 5.65 -4.47
C SER A 76 -14.59 4.98 -4.26
N SER A 77 -13.91 5.38 -3.20
CA SER A 77 -12.75 4.64 -2.66
C SER A 77 -13.16 3.29 -2.05
N ILE A 78 -14.46 2.99 -2.03
CA ILE A 78 -15.01 1.74 -1.55
C ILE A 78 -15.14 0.80 -2.74
N PHE A 79 -14.39 -0.27 -2.73
CA PHE A 79 -14.45 -1.34 -3.72
C PHE A 79 -14.52 -2.69 -3.01
N THR A 80 -15.08 -3.69 -3.66
CA THR A 80 -15.18 -5.05 -3.13
C THR A 80 -14.06 -5.90 -3.68
N TYR A 81 -13.29 -6.49 -2.79
CA TYR A 81 -12.27 -7.48 -3.18
C TYR A 81 -12.92 -8.81 -3.57
N PRO A 82 -12.37 -9.52 -4.55
CA PRO A 82 -12.85 -10.85 -4.88
C PRO A 82 -12.62 -11.80 -3.68
N GLU A 83 -13.53 -12.75 -3.51
CA GLU A 83 -13.46 -13.78 -2.47
C GLU A 83 -12.18 -14.64 -2.55
N LYS A 84 -11.67 -14.81 -3.77
CA LYS A 84 -10.46 -15.58 -4.06
C LYS A 84 -9.39 -14.70 -4.68
N GLY A 85 -8.17 -14.90 -4.23
CA GLY A 85 -7.01 -14.17 -4.70
C GLY A 85 -6.40 -13.26 -3.64
N PRO A 86 -5.31 -12.59 -3.98
CA PRO A 86 -4.64 -11.67 -3.07
C PRO A 86 -5.39 -10.34 -2.98
N VAL A 87 -5.42 -9.78 -1.78
CA VAL A 87 -5.67 -8.37 -1.53
C VAL A 87 -4.33 -7.64 -1.64
N GLU A 88 -4.28 -6.67 -2.51
CA GLU A 88 -3.10 -5.82 -2.69
C GLU A 88 -3.02 -4.80 -1.55
N LEU A 89 -1.80 -4.53 -1.11
CA LEU A 89 -1.54 -3.61 0.00
C LEU A 89 -0.50 -2.58 -0.40
N SER A 90 -0.72 -1.32 -0.06
CA SER A 90 0.37 -0.36 0.08
C SER A 90 1.09 -0.60 1.40
N ALA A 91 2.38 -0.28 1.44
CA ALA A 91 3.22 -0.40 2.62
C ALA A 91 4.02 0.90 2.80
N PHE A 92 4.01 1.46 4.02
CA PHE A 92 4.79 2.64 4.38
C PHE A 92 5.45 2.41 5.73
N CYS A 93 6.77 2.47 5.78
CA CYS A 93 7.55 2.34 7.01
C CYS A 93 7.68 3.72 7.69
N ARG A 94 7.12 3.88 8.89
CA ARG A 94 7.21 5.13 9.66
C ARG A 94 8.62 5.42 10.14
N LYS A 95 9.40 4.37 10.41
CA LYS A 95 10.75 4.49 10.98
C LYS A 95 11.75 5.17 10.02
N ASP A 96 11.66 4.89 8.74
CA ASP A 96 12.65 5.31 7.74
C ASP A 96 12.04 5.83 6.43
N SER A 97 10.73 6.06 6.42
CA SER A 97 9.95 6.62 5.28
C SER A 97 10.04 5.79 3.99
N ARG A 98 10.44 4.51 4.06
CA ARG A 98 10.41 3.63 2.89
C ARG A 98 8.97 3.30 2.48
N ASN A 99 8.76 3.27 1.19
CA ASN A 99 7.48 2.94 0.57
C ASN A 99 7.55 1.59 -0.13
N GLY A 100 6.39 0.99 -0.34
CA GLY A 100 6.30 -0.26 -1.07
C GLY A 100 4.89 -0.78 -1.21
N PHE A 101 4.81 -2.01 -1.58
CA PHE A 101 3.55 -2.72 -1.68
C PHE A 101 3.72 -4.21 -1.38
N GLY A 102 2.61 -4.86 -1.15
CA GLY A 102 2.56 -6.27 -0.83
C GLY A 102 1.20 -6.85 -1.16
N SER A 103 0.98 -8.06 -0.71
CA SER A 103 -0.31 -8.71 -0.85
C SER A 103 -0.54 -9.73 0.25
N VAL A 104 -1.81 -10.01 0.52
CA VAL A 104 -2.22 -11.04 1.46
C VAL A 104 -3.38 -11.85 0.89
N ASP A 105 -3.34 -13.16 1.05
CA ASP A 105 -4.46 -14.03 0.71
C ASP A 105 -5.45 -14.06 1.89
N VAL A 106 -6.67 -13.57 1.67
CA VAL A 106 -7.71 -13.45 2.72
C VAL A 106 -8.07 -14.78 3.36
N LYS A 107 -7.99 -15.89 2.60
CA LYS A 107 -8.24 -17.24 3.11
C LYS A 107 -7.00 -17.92 3.68
N ARG A 108 -5.81 -17.42 3.34
CA ARG A 108 -4.51 -17.97 3.77
C ARG A 108 -3.57 -16.85 4.19
N PRO A 109 -3.77 -16.25 5.39
CA PRO A 109 -2.93 -15.13 5.86
C PRO A 109 -1.43 -15.44 5.92
N SER A 110 -1.05 -16.72 6.02
CA SER A 110 0.35 -17.16 5.95
C SER A 110 1.05 -16.83 4.62
N ARG A 111 0.30 -16.46 3.58
CA ARG A 111 0.83 -15.98 2.30
C ARG A 111 1.01 -14.47 2.22
N PHE A 112 0.96 -13.78 3.34
CA PHE A 112 1.29 -12.37 3.41
C PHE A 112 2.76 -12.13 3.05
N SER A 113 3.00 -11.17 2.15
CA SER A 113 4.34 -10.72 1.78
C SER A 113 4.33 -9.25 1.36
N TYR A 114 5.44 -8.56 1.54
CA TYR A 114 5.62 -7.17 1.12
C TYR A 114 7.08 -6.88 0.80
N GLU A 115 7.28 -5.81 0.02
CA GLU A 115 8.59 -5.26 -0.31
C GLU A 115 8.61 -3.76 0.01
N LEU A 116 9.73 -3.26 0.54
CA LEU A 116 9.97 -1.85 0.80
C LEU A 116 11.17 -1.35 0.00
N SER A 117 11.13 -0.10 -0.41
CA SER A 117 12.19 0.59 -1.14
C SER A 117 12.31 2.03 -0.65
N GLY A 118 13.50 2.62 -0.73
CA GLY A 118 13.70 4.07 -0.53
C GLY A 118 13.17 4.92 -1.70
N LYS A 119 12.38 4.35 -2.59
CA LYS A 119 11.76 5.02 -3.72
C LYS A 119 10.30 5.37 -3.43
N SER A 120 9.80 6.40 -4.08
CA SER A 120 8.37 6.71 -4.13
C SER A 120 7.71 6.00 -5.30
N PHE A 121 6.46 5.60 -5.09
CA PHE A 121 5.66 4.89 -6.09
C PHE A 121 4.35 5.62 -6.34
N SER A 122 3.91 5.64 -7.58
CA SER A 122 2.58 6.12 -7.95
C SER A 122 2.00 5.32 -9.12
N SER A 123 0.70 5.47 -9.34
CA SER A 123 0.02 4.86 -10.50
C SER A 123 0.26 3.36 -10.61
N VAL A 124 0.35 2.66 -9.48
CA VAL A 124 0.53 1.20 -9.48
C VAL A 124 -0.70 0.55 -10.09
N ARG A 125 -0.48 -0.31 -11.08
CA ARG A 125 -1.55 -1.04 -11.77
C ARG A 125 -1.12 -2.49 -11.97
N ARG A 126 -2.04 -3.40 -11.71
CA ARG A 126 -1.88 -4.83 -12.02
C ARG A 126 -2.65 -5.15 -13.29
N ALA A 127 -2.09 -5.97 -14.15
CA ALA A 127 -2.83 -6.55 -15.26
C ALA A 127 -4.01 -7.38 -14.71
N PRO A 128 -5.20 -7.31 -15.34
CA PRO A 128 -6.37 -8.05 -14.86
C PRO A 128 -6.15 -9.55 -14.75
N GLN A 129 -5.23 -10.08 -15.55
CA GLN A 129 -4.82 -11.48 -15.53
C GLN A 129 -3.31 -11.57 -15.36
N GLY A 130 -2.85 -12.33 -14.37
CA GLY A 130 -1.45 -12.58 -14.12
C GLY A 130 -0.80 -11.65 -13.08
N ALA A 131 0.53 -11.71 -13.02
CA ALA A 131 1.32 -11.03 -11.98
C ALA A 131 1.91 -9.67 -12.44
N THR A 132 1.74 -9.30 -13.70
CA THR A 132 2.38 -8.10 -14.26
C THR A 132 1.89 -6.83 -13.57
N LEU A 133 2.83 -6.04 -13.07
CA LEU A 133 2.61 -4.70 -12.51
C LEU A 133 3.25 -3.65 -13.40
N SER A 134 2.59 -2.52 -13.57
CA SER A 134 3.19 -1.27 -14.04
C SER A 134 3.06 -0.21 -12.95
N PHE A 135 4.05 0.64 -12.82
CA PHE A 135 4.07 1.73 -11.82
C PHE A 135 5.06 2.81 -12.22
N ALA A 136 4.82 4.03 -11.78
CA ALA A 136 5.83 5.07 -11.80
C ALA A 136 6.66 4.96 -10.51
N MET A 137 7.97 5.09 -10.62
CA MET A 137 8.91 5.01 -9.51
C MET A 137 10.01 6.05 -9.68
N GLY A 138 10.33 6.73 -8.59
CA GLY A 138 11.38 7.74 -8.55
C GLY A 138 11.83 8.04 -7.12
N ASP A 139 12.78 8.96 -7.00
CA ASP A 139 13.26 9.50 -5.74
C ASP A 139 13.70 10.97 -5.94
N PHE A 140 14.31 11.57 -4.92
CA PHE A 140 14.77 12.95 -5.00
C PHE A 140 15.73 13.20 -6.17
N ARG A 141 16.56 12.22 -6.53
CA ARG A 141 17.55 12.33 -7.62
C ARG A 141 17.06 11.85 -8.97
N ASN A 142 16.04 11.00 -8.98
CA ASN A 142 15.56 10.35 -10.18
C ASN A 142 14.08 10.68 -10.39
N PRO A 143 13.70 11.23 -11.55
CA PRO A 143 12.30 11.48 -11.88
C PRO A 143 11.44 10.21 -11.79
N MET A 144 10.13 10.42 -11.70
CA MET A 144 9.13 9.33 -11.67
C MET A 144 9.01 8.67 -13.05
N ASP A 145 9.94 7.81 -13.39
CA ASP A 145 9.88 7.02 -14.62
C ASP A 145 8.89 5.86 -14.52
N LEU A 146 8.41 5.40 -15.66
CA LEU A 146 7.53 4.24 -15.75
C LEU A 146 8.35 2.95 -15.73
N TYR A 147 7.88 1.99 -14.93
CA TYR A 147 8.46 0.65 -14.79
C TYR A 147 7.41 -0.43 -15.02
N VAL A 148 7.86 -1.60 -15.41
CA VAL A 148 7.05 -2.82 -15.51
C VAL A 148 7.77 -3.99 -14.84
N SER A 149 7.03 -4.77 -14.05
CA SER A 149 7.47 -6.06 -13.49
C SER A 149 6.53 -7.15 -13.96
N THR A 150 7.04 -8.16 -14.61
CA THR A 150 6.24 -9.32 -15.06
C THR A 150 6.01 -10.35 -13.96
N THR A 151 6.77 -10.28 -12.88
CA THR A 151 6.66 -11.19 -11.72
C THR A 151 5.81 -10.60 -10.58
N GLY A 152 5.42 -9.34 -10.68
CA GLY A 152 4.73 -8.62 -9.61
C GLY A 152 5.61 -8.17 -8.45
N LYS A 153 6.94 -8.32 -8.57
CA LYS A 153 7.92 -7.92 -7.55
C LYS A 153 8.67 -6.68 -8.00
N MET A 154 8.92 -5.74 -7.08
CA MET A 154 9.67 -4.50 -7.40
C MET A 154 11.08 -4.77 -7.90
N LYS A 155 11.77 -5.71 -7.30
CA LYS A 155 13.16 -6.06 -7.65
C LYS A 155 13.34 -6.53 -9.10
N ASP A 156 12.28 -7.05 -9.71
CA ASP A 156 12.29 -7.57 -11.08
C ASP A 156 11.76 -6.53 -12.08
N ALA A 157 11.59 -5.27 -11.64
CA ALA A 157 11.05 -4.22 -12.47
C ALA A 157 12.08 -3.69 -13.47
N ARG A 158 11.62 -3.53 -14.72
CA ARG A 158 12.38 -2.93 -15.80
C ARG A 158 11.87 -1.52 -16.07
N LYS A 159 12.78 -0.56 -16.15
CA LYS A 159 12.51 0.81 -16.56
C LYS A 159 12.06 0.87 -18.04
N LEU A 160 10.99 1.62 -18.32
CA LEU A 160 10.44 1.76 -19.68
C LEU A 160 10.66 3.16 -20.24
N THR A 161 10.77 4.18 -19.41
CA THR A 161 10.93 5.58 -19.84
C THR A 161 12.20 6.18 -19.28
N SER A 162 12.65 7.28 -19.85
CA SER A 162 13.69 8.15 -19.33
C SER A 162 13.20 9.58 -19.50
N ILE A 163 12.45 10.07 -18.52
CA ILE A 163 11.97 11.45 -18.51
C ILE A 163 13.06 12.37 -17.92
N ASN A 164 13.04 13.63 -18.33
CA ASN A 164 13.98 14.66 -17.90
C ASN A 164 15.47 14.24 -18.04
N PRO A 165 15.92 13.73 -19.21
CA PRO A 165 17.31 13.30 -19.37
C PRO A 165 18.31 14.45 -19.18
N GLN A 166 17.89 15.70 -19.41
CA GLN A 166 18.68 16.92 -19.18
C GLN A 166 19.01 17.16 -17.70
N GLN A 167 18.40 16.44 -16.78
CA GLN A 167 18.70 16.52 -15.35
C GLN A 167 20.17 16.19 -15.06
N ALA A 168 20.79 15.35 -15.90
CA ALA A 168 22.20 15.03 -15.77
C ALA A 168 23.15 16.23 -15.96
N ASP A 169 22.67 17.31 -16.60
CA ASP A 169 23.43 18.55 -16.82
C ASP A 169 23.44 19.48 -15.61
N TYR A 170 22.69 19.14 -14.55
CA TYR A 170 22.53 19.97 -13.35
C TYR A 170 23.14 19.29 -12.12
N ARG A 171 23.65 20.11 -11.23
CA ARG A 171 24.13 19.64 -9.92
C ARG A 171 22.94 19.41 -8.99
N TRP A 172 22.60 18.17 -8.73
CA TRP A 172 21.56 17.78 -7.80
C TRP A 172 22.10 17.59 -6.38
N GLY A 173 21.27 17.91 -5.41
CA GLY A 173 21.53 17.63 -4.01
C GLY A 173 21.15 16.20 -3.60
N ASP A 174 21.00 16.01 -2.32
CA ASP A 174 20.50 14.78 -1.70
C ASP A 174 19.50 15.11 -0.60
N VAL A 175 18.72 14.13 -0.18
CA VAL A 175 17.79 14.25 0.94
C VAL A 175 18.12 13.19 1.97
N GLN A 176 18.15 13.58 3.24
CA GLN A 176 18.42 12.69 4.36
C GLN A 176 17.36 12.88 5.45
N LEU A 177 16.88 11.77 6.00
CA LEU A 177 16.06 11.80 7.20
C LEU A 177 16.96 12.04 8.41
N VAL A 178 16.71 13.12 9.14
CA VAL A 178 17.42 13.43 10.36
C VAL A 178 16.48 13.39 11.56
N HIS A 179 16.99 12.88 12.67
CA HIS A 179 16.29 12.85 13.94
C HIS A 179 17.01 13.75 14.94
N TRP A 180 16.25 14.52 15.71
CA TRP A 180 16.79 15.33 16.79
C TRP A 180 15.89 15.27 18.01
N LYS A 181 16.45 15.53 19.17
CA LYS A 181 15.69 15.70 20.39
C LYS A 181 15.22 17.15 20.50
N ALA A 182 13.92 17.35 20.63
CA ALA A 182 13.39 18.65 21.05
C ALA A 182 13.68 18.87 22.55
N TYR A 183 13.89 20.11 22.92
CA TYR A 183 14.09 20.50 24.33
C TYR A 183 12.75 20.49 25.06
#